data_5552e6e441324d4ea499b8108def4676
#
_entry.id   5552e6e441324d4ea499b8108def4676
#
_cell.length_a   1.000
_cell.length_b   1.000
_cell.length_c   1.000
_cell.angle_alpha   90.00
_cell.angle_beta   90.00
_cell.angle_gamma   90.00
#
_symmetry.space_group_name_H-M   'P 1'
#
loop_
_entity.id
_entity.type
_entity.pdbx_description
1 polymer ?
#
loop_
_entity_poly.entity_id
_entity_poly.type
_entity_poly.pdbx_seq_one_letter_code
_entity_poly.pdbx_strand_id
1 'polypeptide(L)'
;NHEINNASDYGIQVETSEIDWNKSAIKRQDIISGLVNGIGMLLKSKKVNVINGWGKIKNEQSVLVKKEDGSEIIIETDYILLATGSKPRELPSLQFDNDFKISSDSALNWEKPPKNVCIVGAGAIGCEFASALIDLGSSVTVVELEKEILPGLDKRTSGELRKQLTKRGVSFKMGTSIDSVTNKEVLFSDREKENFDTILVAIGRSPLTENIGLGDISVTTKNGYIDVNLETMQVIGTKNIFAAGDIISNSPQLAHVAFAEAMS
;
A
#
# COMPACT_ATOMS: atom_id res chain seq x y z
N ASN A 1 -21.02 5.09 -8.09
CA ASN A 1 -21.13 5.34 -9.54
C ASN A 1 -21.62 4.11 -10.30
N HIS A 2 -21.14 2.90 -10.00
CA HIS A 2 -21.59 1.65 -10.61
C HIS A 2 -23.10 1.44 -10.47
N GLU A 3 -23.66 1.60 -9.27
CA GLU A 3 -25.10 1.46 -9.02
C GLU A 3 -25.93 2.52 -9.75
N ILE A 4 -25.43 3.75 -9.84
CA ILE A 4 -26.11 4.82 -10.59
C ILE A 4 -26.13 4.52 -12.10
N ASN A 5 -25.00 4.04 -12.64
CA ASN A 5 -24.89 3.69 -14.06
C ASN A 5 -25.76 2.49 -14.45
N ASN A 6 -26.06 1.60 -13.49
CA ASN A 6 -26.95 0.43 -13.69
C ASN A 6 -28.33 0.60 -13.02
N ALA A 7 -28.71 1.80 -12.63
CA ALA A 7 -29.96 2.08 -11.93
C ALA A 7 -31.22 1.66 -12.74
N SER A 8 -31.10 1.73 -14.08
CA SER A 8 -32.18 1.28 -15.00
C SER A 8 -32.53 -0.20 -14.84
N ASP A 9 -31.54 -1.05 -14.47
CA ASP A 9 -31.77 -2.48 -14.25
C ASP A 9 -32.67 -2.74 -13.05
N TYR A 10 -32.77 -1.76 -12.14
CA TYR A 10 -33.65 -1.75 -10.97
C TYR A 10 -34.91 -0.90 -11.16
N GLY A 11 -35.17 -0.43 -12.40
CA GLY A 11 -36.32 0.43 -12.71
C GLY A 11 -36.17 1.88 -12.23
N ILE A 12 -34.95 2.31 -11.86
CA ILE A 12 -34.66 3.68 -11.40
C ILE A 12 -34.13 4.47 -12.59
N GLN A 13 -34.79 5.58 -12.92
CA GLN A 13 -34.31 6.51 -13.97
C GLN A 13 -33.43 7.59 -13.35
N VAL A 14 -32.19 7.73 -13.82
CA VAL A 14 -31.25 8.79 -13.45
C VAL A 14 -30.93 9.58 -14.70
N GLU A 15 -31.38 10.84 -14.77
CA GLU A 15 -31.20 11.68 -15.97
C GLU A 15 -29.76 12.13 -16.14
N THR A 16 -29.12 12.54 -15.04
CA THR A 16 -27.69 12.94 -15.03
C THR A 16 -27.04 12.60 -13.70
N SER A 17 -25.78 12.16 -13.71
CA SER A 17 -25.00 12.00 -12.50
C SER A 17 -23.61 12.60 -12.70
N GLU A 18 -23.26 13.59 -11.91
CA GLU A 18 -21.92 14.14 -11.85
C GLU A 18 -21.33 13.94 -10.45
N ILE A 19 -20.06 13.59 -10.39
CA ILE A 19 -19.36 13.45 -9.11
C ILE A 19 -18.78 14.82 -8.74
N ASP A 20 -19.23 15.39 -7.63
CA ASP A 20 -18.58 16.51 -6.99
C ASP A 20 -17.32 16.03 -6.26
N TRP A 21 -16.18 16.08 -6.95
CA TRP A 21 -14.92 15.59 -6.45
C TRP A 21 -14.45 16.30 -5.19
N ASN A 22 -14.73 17.60 -5.05
CA ASN A 22 -14.37 18.37 -3.85
C ASN A 22 -15.14 17.87 -2.64
N LYS A 23 -16.46 17.68 -2.76
CA LYS A 23 -17.26 17.09 -1.67
C LYS A 23 -16.83 15.67 -1.35
N SER A 24 -16.48 14.86 -2.35
CA SER A 24 -15.97 13.51 -2.16
C SER A 24 -14.65 13.51 -1.39
N ALA A 25 -13.71 14.40 -1.75
CA ALA A 25 -12.43 14.55 -1.07
C ALA A 25 -12.60 15.01 0.38
N ILE A 26 -13.44 16.03 0.63
CA ILE A 26 -13.77 16.50 1.99
C ILE A 26 -14.35 15.38 2.82
N LYS A 27 -15.37 14.67 2.29
CA LYS A 27 -16.00 13.55 3.01
C LYS A 27 -15.01 12.45 3.39
N ARG A 28 -14.09 12.10 2.46
CA ARG A 28 -13.00 11.15 2.73
C ARG A 28 -12.12 11.64 3.87
N GLN A 29 -11.70 12.90 3.82
CA GLN A 29 -10.84 13.50 4.85
C GLN A 29 -11.51 13.55 6.21
N ASP A 30 -12.81 13.86 6.28
CA ASP A 30 -13.59 13.87 7.52
C ASP A 30 -13.63 12.48 8.15
N ILE A 31 -13.86 11.44 7.33
CA ILE A 31 -13.87 10.04 7.80
C ILE A 31 -12.49 9.66 8.36
N ILE A 32 -11.41 9.95 7.62
CA ILE A 32 -10.04 9.63 8.05
C ILE A 32 -9.72 10.36 9.36
N SER A 33 -10.01 11.65 9.44
CA SER A 33 -9.76 12.45 10.64
C SER A 33 -10.55 11.94 11.85
N GLY A 34 -11.80 11.52 11.62
CA GLY A 34 -12.63 10.90 12.66
C GLY A 34 -12.01 9.61 13.22
N LEU A 35 -11.52 8.74 12.33
CA LEU A 35 -10.86 7.48 12.71
C LEU A 35 -9.55 7.72 13.45
N VAL A 36 -8.70 8.63 12.96
CA VAL A 36 -7.42 8.99 13.60
C VAL A 36 -7.64 9.56 14.97
N ASN A 37 -8.60 10.49 15.12
CA ASN A 37 -8.97 11.05 16.41
C ASN A 37 -9.49 9.99 17.39
N GLY A 38 -10.29 9.03 16.88
CA GLY A 38 -10.78 7.90 17.66
C GLY A 38 -9.65 7.05 18.24
N ILE A 39 -8.63 6.74 17.42
CA ILE A 39 -7.43 6.01 17.86
C ILE A 39 -6.68 6.82 18.91
N GLY A 40 -6.50 8.14 18.72
CA GLY A 40 -5.84 9.01 19.68
C GLY A 40 -6.55 9.03 21.05
N MET A 41 -7.89 9.10 21.06
CA MET A 41 -8.68 9.00 22.28
C MET A 41 -8.55 7.63 22.96
N LEU A 42 -8.53 6.55 22.20
CA LEU A 42 -8.35 5.20 22.73
C LEU A 42 -6.97 5.06 23.40
N LEU A 43 -5.90 5.46 22.74
CA LEU A 43 -4.54 5.42 23.29
C LEU A 43 -4.45 6.21 24.59
N LYS A 44 -5.02 7.43 24.63
CA LYS A 44 -5.09 8.27 25.84
C LYS A 44 -5.86 7.58 26.96
N SER A 45 -7.00 6.94 26.67
CA SER A 45 -7.81 6.22 27.67
C SER A 45 -7.06 5.03 28.28
N LYS A 46 -6.20 4.39 27.47
CA LYS A 46 -5.32 3.29 27.90
C LYS A 46 -4.01 3.77 28.52
N LYS A 47 -3.83 5.08 28.71
CA LYS A 47 -2.62 5.72 29.28
C LYS A 47 -1.34 5.39 28.47
N VAL A 48 -1.48 5.21 27.15
CA VAL A 48 -0.34 5.02 26.25
C VAL A 48 0.30 6.37 25.99
N ASN A 49 1.61 6.48 26.21
CA ASN A 49 2.40 7.65 25.83
C ASN A 49 2.70 7.57 24.34
N VAL A 50 2.22 8.55 23.58
CA VAL A 50 2.53 8.71 22.15
C VAL A 50 3.66 9.72 22.00
N ILE A 51 4.76 9.30 21.37
CA ILE A 51 5.92 10.14 21.12
C ILE A 51 6.14 10.20 19.61
N ASN A 52 6.00 11.38 19.03
CA ASN A 52 6.26 11.60 17.61
C ASN A 52 7.75 11.74 17.35
N GLY A 53 8.26 10.94 16.41
CA GLY A 53 9.65 10.95 16.02
C GLY A 53 10.09 9.66 15.35
N TRP A 54 11.36 9.59 14.98
CA TRP A 54 11.98 8.40 14.41
C TRP A 54 12.62 7.56 15.52
N GLY A 55 12.09 6.36 15.75
CA GLY A 55 12.61 5.42 16.74
C GLY A 55 13.76 4.58 16.17
N LYS A 56 14.85 4.49 16.92
CA LYS A 56 16.00 3.62 16.61
C LYS A 56 16.37 2.79 17.84
N ILE A 57 16.41 1.47 17.70
CA ILE A 57 16.88 0.57 18.76
C ILE A 57 18.36 0.88 19.03
N LYS A 58 18.71 1.04 20.29
CA LYS A 58 20.08 1.19 20.77
C LYS A 58 20.63 -0.14 21.30
N ASN A 59 19.80 -0.86 22.03
CA ASN A 59 20.02 -2.21 22.54
C ASN A 59 18.65 -2.85 22.83
N GLU A 60 18.63 -4.08 23.36
CA GLU A 60 17.38 -4.79 23.63
C GLU A 60 16.47 -4.13 24.69
N GLN A 61 16.92 -3.11 25.39
CA GLN A 61 16.20 -2.43 26.48
C GLN A 61 16.09 -0.92 26.30
N SER A 62 16.55 -0.36 25.17
CA SER A 62 16.46 1.08 24.95
C SER A 62 16.24 1.46 23.50
N VAL A 63 15.41 2.49 23.30
CA VAL A 63 15.08 3.09 22.01
C VAL A 63 15.44 4.57 22.04
N LEU A 64 16.24 5.00 21.08
CA LEU A 64 16.48 6.42 20.81
C LEU A 64 15.35 6.94 19.93
N VAL A 65 14.69 8.01 20.32
CA VAL A 65 13.71 8.71 19.47
C VAL A 65 14.24 10.08 19.12
N LYS A 66 14.42 10.31 17.81
CA LYS A 66 14.74 11.61 17.25
C LYS A 66 13.46 12.31 16.81
N LYS A 67 13.16 13.44 17.43
CA LYS A 67 11.98 14.26 17.13
C LYS A 67 12.18 15.18 15.92
N GLU A 68 11.10 15.73 15.40
CA GLU A 68 11.13 16.66 14.26
C GLU A 68 11.91 17.96 14.57
N ASP A 69 11.89 18.43 15.81
CA ASP A 69 12.68 19.59 16.26
C ASP A 69 14.18 19.30 16.42
N GLY A 70 14.60 18.08 16.09
CA GLY A 70 15.99 17.61 16.19
C GLY A 70 16.39 17.16 17.60
N SER A 71 15.54 17.30 18.60
CA SER A 71 15.81 16.78 19.95
C SER A 71 15.78 15.26 19.97
N GLU A 72 16.58 14.68 20.87
CA GLU A 72 16.69 13.23 21.04
C GLU A 72 16.31 12.86 22.47
N ILE A 73 15.59 11.77 22.62
CA ILE A 73 15.27 11.17 23.91
C ILE A 73 15.58 9.68 23.89
N ILE A 74 16.04 9.14 24.99
CA ILE A 74 16.21 7.69 25.17
C ILE A 74 15.08 7.20 26.04
N ILE A 75 14.46 6.11 25.61
CA ILE A 75 13.37 5.42 26.35
C ILE A 75 13.92 4.08 26.77
N GLU A 76 14.01 3.87 28.08
CA GLU A 76 14.32 2.56 28.65
C GLU A 76 13.02 1.74 28.75
N THR A 77 13.12 0.45 28.45
CA THR A 77 11.96 -0.46 28.42
C THR A 77 12.38 -1.90 28.65
N ASP A 78 11.49 -2.71 29.20
CA ASP A 78 11.70 -4.14 29.34
C ASP A 78 11.49 -4.90 28.02
N TYR A 79 10.60 -4.42 27.15
CA TYR A 79 10.25 -5.07 25.88
C TYR A 79 10.12 -4.03 24.75
N ILE A 80 10.48 -4.44 23.54
CA ILE A 80 10.33 -3.63 22.32
C ILE A 80 9.45 -4.42 21.34
N LEU A 81 8.37 -3.78 20.84
CA LEU A 81 7.58 -4.29 19.72
C LEU A 81 7.87 -3.45 18.47
N LEU A 82 8.36 -4.10 17.44
CA LEU A 82 8.57 -3.50 16.12
C LEU A 82 7.31 -3.67 15.28
N ALA A 83 6.68 -2.57 14.90
CA ALA A 83 5.49 -2.54 14.04
C ALA A 83 5.59 -1.39 13.03
N THR A 84 6.76 -1.25 12.39
CA THR A 84 7.09 -0.11 11.54
C THR A 84 6.43 -0.16 10.15
N GLY A 85 5.79 -1.28 9.81
CA GLY A 85 5.01 -1.41 8.58
C GLY A 85 5.86 -1.46 7.31
N SER A 86 5.30 -1.00 6.21
CA SER A 86 5.90 -1.07 4.89
C SER A 86 5.70 0.21 4.08
N LYS A 87 6.46 0.35 3.01
CA LYS A 87 6.33 1.43 2.01
C LYS A 87 6.12 0.83 0.61
N PRO A 88 5.46 1.54 -0.33
CA PRO A 88 5.38 1.11 -1.71
C PRO A 88 6.75 0.87 -2.31
N ARG A 89 6.86 -0.18 -3.13
CA ARG A 89 8.10 -0.53 -3.82
C ARG A 89 8.24 0.27 -5.11
N GLU A 90 9.44 0.76 -5.36
CA GLU A 90 9.82 1.40 -6.61
C GLU A 90 10.56 0.45 -7.54
N LEU A 91 10.47 0.72 -8.85
CA LEU A 91 11.40 0.17 -9.84
C LEU A 91 12.48 1.21 -10.16
N PRO A 92 13.73 0.81 -10.39
CA PRO A 92 14.80 1.76 -10.78
C PRO A 92 14.43 2.58 -12.03
N SER A 93 13.65 2.01 -12.96
CA SER A 93 13.15 2.67 -14.18
C SER A 93 11.88 3.51 -13.96
N LEU A 94 11.20 3.36 -12.84
CA LEU A 94 9.92 4.02 -12.52
C LEU A 94 9.94 4.56 -11.08
N GLN A 95 10.93 5.41 -10.78
CA GLN A 95 11.00 6.10 -9.48
C GLN A 95 9.85 7.10 -9.35
N PHE A 96 9.28 7.22 -8.16
CA PHE A 96 8.18 8.13 -7.90
C PHE A 96 8.63 9.58 -8.07
N ASP A 97 7.89 10.34 -8.86
CA ASP A 97 8.04 11.80 -8.99
C ASP A 97 6.85 12.56 -8.37
N ASN A 98 5.83 11.82 -7.88
CA ASN A 98 4.60 12.32 -7.28
C ASN A 98 3.74 13.22 -8.22
N ASP A 99 4.03 13.21 -9.49
CA ASP A 99 3.26 13.92 -10.53
C ASP A 99 2.74 12.93 -11.57
N PHE A 100 3.64 12.27 -12.27
CA PHE A 100 3.30 11.32 -13.33
C PHE A 100 3.47 9.85 -12.88
N LYS A 101 4.55 9.54 -12.16
CA LYS A 101 4.82 8.19 -11.58
C LYS A 101 4.56 8.24 -10.08
N ILE A 102 3.50 7.60 -9.66
CA ILE A 102 3.00 7.70 -8.30
C ILE A 102 2.88 6.33 -7.61
N SER A 103 2.94 6.36 -6.30
CA SER A 103 2.68 5.21 -5.44
C SER A 103 1.18 5.01 -5.18
N SER A 104 0.82 3.81 -4.66
CA SER A 104 -0.52 3.57 -4.13
C SER A 104 -0.88 4.53 -2.99
N ASP A 105 0.10 4.89 -2.14
CA ASP A 105 -0.13 5.82 -1.03
C ASP A 105 -0.45 7.24 -1.54
N SER A 106 0.25 7.70 -2.59
CA SER A 106 -0.03 8.99 -3.24
C SER A 106 -1.38 8.99 -3.96
N ALA A 107 -1.74 7.87 -4.61
CA ALA A 107 -3.01 7.73 -5.33
C ALA A 107 -4.24 7.85 -4.42
N LEU A 108 -4.14 7.45 -3.16
CA LEU A 108 -5.22 7.62 -2.18
C LEU A 108 -5.53 9.10 -1.88
N ASN A 109 -4.62 10.01 -2.21
CA ASN A 109 -4.78 11.44 -1.97
C ASN A 109 -5.25 12.22 -3.21
N TRP A 110 -5.53 11.58 -4.33
CA TRP A 110 -6.10 12.27 -5.48
C TRP A 110 -7.37 13.03 -5.11
N GLU A 111 -7.42 14.29 -5.47
CA GLU A 111 -8.64 15.10 -5.39
C GLU A 111 -9.66 14.65 -6.44
N LYS A 112 -9.15 14.29 -7.62
CA LYS A 112 -9.90 13.76 -8.75
C LYS A 112 -9.09 12.67 -9.42
N PRO A 113 -9.67 11.51 -9.77
CA PRO A 113 -8.95 10.47 -10.47
C PRO A 113 -8.53 10.94 -11.87
N PRO A 114 -7.35 10.54 -12.36
CA PRO A 114 -6.90 10.81 -13.72
C PRO A 114 -7.82 10.11 -14.73
N LYS A 115 -7.90 10.65 -15.97
CA LYS A 115 -8.79 10.10 -17.01
C LYS A 115 -8.22 8.83 -17.63
N ASN A 116 -6.88 8.76 -17.79
CA ASN A 116 -6.20 7.61 -18.40
C ASN A 116 -5.01 7.18 -17.52
N VAL A 117 -5.06 5.96 -17.01
CA VAL A 117 -4.12 5.43 -16.00
C VAL A 117 -3.47 4.14 -16.48
N CYS A 118 -2.13 4.11 -16.42
CA CYS A 118 -1.37 2.88 -16.51
C CYS A 118 -1.10 2.37 -15.07
N ILE A 119 -1.55 1.18 -14.74
CA ILE A 119 -1.25 0.51 -13.47
C ILE A 119 -0.17 -0.54 -13.71
N VAL A 120 0.97 -0.42 -13.04
CA VAL A 120 2.07 -1.38 -13.12
C VAL A 120 2.00 -2.32 -11.93
N GLY A 121 1.73 -3.59 -12.22
CA GLY A 121 1.50 -4.66 -11.26
C GLY A 121 0.02 -5.03 -11.13
N ALA A 122 -0.28 -6.30 -11.36
CA ALA A 122 -1.63 -6.88 -11.22
C ALA A 122 -1.79 -7.70 -9.93
N GLY A 123 -1.11 -7.31 -8.86
CA GLY A 123 -1.34 -7.81 -7.51
C GLY A 123 -2.65 -7.25 -6.92
N ALA A 124 -2.93 -7.53 -5.64
CA ALA A 124 -4.15 -7.10 -4.97
C ALA A 124 -4.37 -5.57 -5.10
N ILE A 125 -3.37 -4.76 -4.75
CA ILE A 125 -3.44 -3.29 -4.83
C ILE A 125 -3.74 -2.82 -6.26
N GLY A 126 -3.04 -3.37 -7.27
CA GLY A 126 -3.26 -2.99 -8.67
C GLY A 126 -4.67 -3.33 -9.15
N CYS A 127 -5.19 -4.51 -8.79
CA CYS A 127 -6.55 -4.93 -9.13
C CYS A 127 -7.63 -4.11 -8.42
N GLU A 128 -7.41 -3.74 -7.15
CA GLU A 128 -8.31 -2.87 -6.38
C GLU A 128 -8.39 -1.48 -6.98
N PHE A 129 -7.24 -0.86 -7.31
CA PHE A 129 -7.24 0.42 -8.01
C PHE A 129 -7.87 0.33 -9.39
N ALA A 130 -7.58 -0.71 -10.18
CA ALA A 130 -8.20 -0.92 -11.48
C ALA A 130 -9.73 -0.99 -11.36
N SER A 131 -10.23 -1.74 -10.37
CA SER A 131 -11.66 -1.85 -10.09
C SER A 131 -12.30 -0.53 -9.69
N ALA A 132 -11.64 0.24 -8.81
CA ALA A 132 -12.19 1.53 -8.36
C ALA A 132 -12.14 2.58 -9.47
N LEU A 133 -11.04 2.69 -10.20
CA LEU A 133 -10.84 3.71 -11.20
C LEU A 133 -11.74 3.54 -12.43
N ILE A 134 -11.96 2.30 -12.88
CA ILE A 134 -12.90 2.04 -13.99
C ILE A 134 -14.33 2.47 -13.62
N ASP A 135 -14.77 2.22 -12.39
CA ASP A 135 -16.10 2.66 -11.92
C ASP A 135 -16.18 4.18 -11.74
N LEU A 136 -15.06 4.85 -11.54
CA LEU A 136 -14.99 6.31 -11.46
C LEU A 136 -14.87 6.98 -12.83
N GLY A 137 -14.84 6.18 -13.92
CA GLY A 137 -14.83 6.66 -15.30
C GLY A 137 -13.46 6.87 -15.90
N SER A 138 -12.39 6.34 -15.27
CA SER A 138 -11.06 6.35 -15.85
C SER A 138 -10.93 5.25 -16.91
N SER A 139 -10.13 5.49 -17.96
CA SER A 139 -9.57 4.42 -18.81
C SER A 139 -8.40 3.80 -18.07
N VAL A 140 -8.39 2.47 -17.94
CA VAL A 140 -7.40 1.75 -17.13
C VAL A 140 -6.71 0.69 -17.95
N THR A 141 -5.37 0.77 -18.04
CA THR A 141 -4.50 -0.27 -18.59
C THR A 141 -3.62 -0.83 -17.46
N VAL A 142 -3.73 -2.12 -17.20
CA VAL A 142 -2.90 -2.84 -16.23
C VAL A 142 -1.78 -3.58 -16.95
N VAL A 143 -0.55 -3.33 -16.54
CA VAL A 143 0.66 -3.97 -17.08
C VAL A 143 1.23 -4.91 -16.02
N GLU A 144 1.43 -6.17 -16.41
CA GLU A 144 1.93 -7.19 -15.48
C GLU A 144 2.98 -8.06 -16.19
N LEU A 145 4.09 -8.31 -15.50
CA LEU A 145 5.19 -9.14 -16.00
C LEU A 145 4.81 -10.61 -16.04
N GLU A 146 3.99 -11.05 -15.09
CA GLU A 146 3.48 -12.40 -15.03
C GLU A 146 2.34 -12.62 -16.06
N LYS A 147 2.04 -13.89 -16.35
CA LYS A 147 0.97 -14.27 -17.29
C LYS A 147 -0.42 -14.16 -16.69
N GLU A 148 -0.52 -14.16 -15.36
CA GLU A 148 -1.77 -14.14 -14.61
C GLU A 148 -1.77 -12.99 -13.59
N ILE A 149 -2.95 -12.45 -13.32
CA ILE A 149 -3.14 -11.48 -12.23
C ILE A 149 -3.10 -12.20 -10.88
N LEU A 150 -2.87 -11.47 -9.81
CA LEU A 150 -2.82 -11.99 -8.44
C LEU A 150 -1.87 -13.20 -8.30
N PRO A 151 -0.58 -13.04 -8.64
CA PRO A 151 0.37 -14.14 -8.55
C PRO A 151 0.37 -14.75 -7.15
N GLY A 152 0.27 -16.09 -7.11
CA GLY A 152 0.16 -16.84 -5.84
C GLY A 152 -1.25 -17.26 -5.44
N LEU A 153 -2.30 -16.73 -6.08
CA LEU A 153 -3.66 -17.25 -5.93
C LEU A 153 -3.95 -18.37 -6.92
N ASP A 154 -5.04 -19.12 -6.66
CA ASP A 154 -5.48 -20.14 -7.60
C ASP A 154 -5.91 -19.53 -8.96
N LYS A 155 -5.59 -20.23 -10.04
CA LYS A 155 -5.80 -19.73 -11.41
C LYS A 155 -7.26 -19.51 -11.77
N ARG A 156 -8.18 -20.26 -11.16
CA ARG A 156 -9.62 -20.13 -11.46
C ARG A 156 -10.14 -18.82 -10.89
N THR A 157 -9.79 -18.50 -9.64
CA THR A 157 -10.17 -17.24 -8.99
C THR A 157 -9.54 -16.04 -9.70
N SER A 158 -8.24 -16.10 -10.00
CA SER A 158 -7.53 -15.05 -10.74
C SER A 158 -8.14 -14.83 -12.14
N GLY A 159 -8.40 -15.93 -12.88
CA GLY A 159 -9.01 -15.86 -14.20
C GLY A 159 -10.41 -15.30 -14.21
N GLU A 160 -11.25 -15.64 -13.23
CA GLU A 160 -12.60 -15.06 -13.11
C GLU A 160 -12.54 -13.58 -12.78
N LEU A 161 -11.70 -13.15 -11.84
CA LEU A 161 -11.53 -11.72 -11.55
C LEU A 161 -11.05 -10.95 -12.78
N ARG A 162 -10.05 -11.45 -13.50
CA ARG A 162 -9.57 -10.82 -14.73
C ARG A 162 -10.67 -10.67 -15.77
N LYS A 163 -11.48 -11.71 -15.97
CA LYS A 163 -12.62 -11.69 -16.88
C LYS A 163 -13.64 -10.61 -16.48
N GLN A 164 -13.98 -10.51 -15.19
CA GLN A 164 -14.92 -9.49 -14.69
C GLN A 164 -14.36 -8.06 -14.87
N LEU A 165 -13.10 -7.82 -14.54
CA LEU A 165 -12.46 -6.53 -14.75
C LEU A 165 -12.39 -6.16 -16.23
N THR A 166 -12.05 -7.12 -17.11
CA THR A 166 -12.04 -6.91 -18.57
C THR A 166 -13.44 -6.59 -19.09
N LYS A 167 -14.49 -7.28 -18.61
CA LYS A 167 -15.88 -6.97 -18.98
C LYS A 167 -16.30 -5.56 -18.58
N ARG A 168 -15.72 -5.02 -17.48
CA ARG A 168 -15.95 -3.64 -17.03
C ARG A 168 -15.11 -2.61 -17.80
N GLY A 169 -14.22 -3.03 -18.70
CA GLY A 169 -13.42 -2.16 -19.56
C GLY A 169 -11.95 -2.01 -19.18
N VAL A 170 -11.45 -2.77 -18.20
CA VAL A 170 -10.01 -2.76 -17.87
C VAL A 170 -9.24 -3.49 -18.96
N SER A 171 -8.22 -2.83 -19.51
CA SER A 171 -7.26 -3.40 -20.46
C SER A 171 -6.11 -4.08 -19.71
N PHE A 172 -5.71 -5.27 -20.13
CA PHE A 172 -4.60 -6.01 -19.50
C PHE A 172 -3.48 -6.30 -20.51
N LYS A 173 -2.26 -5.86 -20.21
CA LYS A 173 -1.02 -6.22 -20.90
C LYS A 173 -0.23 -7.20 -20.01
N MET A 174 -0.46 -8.50 -20.22
CA MET A 174 0.17 -9.57 -19.44
C MET A 174 1.46 -10.05 -20.09
N GLY A 175 2.45 -10.48 -19.27
CA GLY A 175 3.77 -10.85 -19.76
C GLY A 175 4.54 -9.66 -20.34
N THR A 176 4.20 -8.44 -19.92
CA THR A 176 4.67 -7.18 -20.49
C THR A 176 5.27 -6.30 -19.39
N SER A 177 6.36 -5.61 -19.72
CA SER A 177 6.98 -4.60 -18.86
C SER A 177 6.98 -3.23 -19.55
N ILE A 178 7.35 -2.20 -18.79
CA ILE A 178 7.62 -0.86 -19.34
C ILE A 178 9.11 -0.76 -19.64
N ASP A 179 9.46 -0.50 -20.89
CA ASP A 179 10.84 -0.29 -21.35
C ASP A 179 11.29 1.16 -21.08
N SER A 180 10.45 2.13 -21.41
CA SER A 180 10.76 3.54 -21.19
C SER A 180 9.50 4.41 -21.09
N VAL A 181 9.71 5.60 -20.52
CA VAL A 181 8.68 6.64 -20.41
C VAL A 181 9.27 7.95 -20.88
N THR A 182 8.60 8.60 -21.85
CA THR A 182 9.03 9.90 -22.40
C THR A 182 7.81 10.78 -22.66
N ASN A 183 7.75 11.94 -22.02
CA ASN A 183 6.65 12.92 -22.23
C ASN A 183 5.24 12.30 -22.08
N LYS A 184 5.03 11.47 -21.04
CA LYS A 184 3.79 10.72 -20.77
C LYS A 184 3.47 9.61 -21.77
N GLU A 185 4.29 9.39 -22.80
CA GLU A 185 4.25 8.21 -23.66
C GLU A 185 5.01 7.07 -22.98
N VAL A 186 4.36 5.94 -22.83
CA VAL A 186 4.92 4.69 -22.29
C VAL A 186 5.23 3.76 -23.45
N LEU A 187 6.48 3.31 -23.56
CA LEU A 187 6.90 2.23 -24.46
C LEU A 187 6.93 0.92 -23.68
N PHE A 188 6.15 -0.03 -24.13
CA PHE A 188 6.10 -1.39 -23.56
C PHE A 188 7.12 -2.34 -24.23
N SER A 189 7.42 -3.46 -23.56
CA SER A 189 8.35 -4.47 -24.07
C SER A 189 7.88 -5.17 -25.35
N ASP A 190 6.58 -5.15 -25.65
CA ASP A 190 5.99 -5.61 -26.91
C ASP A 190 6.10 -4.60 -28.06
N ARG A 191 6.77 -3.44 -27.81
CA ARG A 191 6.97 -2.32 -28.73
C ARG A 191 5.75 -1.44 -28.98
N GLU A 192 4.63 -1.71 -28.35
CA GLU A 192 3.50 -0.81 -28.37
C GLU A 192 3.79 0.47 -27.56
N LYS A 193 3.11 1.55 -27.92
CA LYS A 193 3.22 2.84 -27.26
C LYS A 193 1.86 3.38 -26.93
N GLU A 194 1.70 3.90 -25.72
CA GLU A 194 0.47 4.52 -25.28
C GLU A 194 0.76 5.77 -24.43
N ASN A 195 -0.16 6.74 -24.47
CA ASN A 195 -0.08 7.94 -23.63
C ASN A 195 -0.99 7.79 -22.43
N PHE A 196 -0.50 8.20 -21.26
CA PHE A 196 -1.25 8.16 -20.01
C PHE A 196 -1.20 9.52 -19.30
N ASP A 197 -2.19 9.79 -18.46
CA ASP A 197 -2.14 10.95 -17.56
C ASP A 197 -1.22 10.64 -16.37
N THR A 198 -1.18 9.38 -15.94
CA THR A 198 -0.44 8.93 -14.75
C THR A 198 -0.07 7.45 -14.87
N ILE A 199 1.08 7.09 -14.30
CA ILE A 199 1.47 5.71 -14.01
C ILE A 199 1.35 5.47 -12.52
N LEU A 200 0.49 4.53 -12.11
CA LEU A 200 0.39 4.02 -10.75
C LEU A 200 1.25 2.76 -10.61
N VAL A 201 2.30 2.82 -9.80
CA VAL A 201 3.18 1.69 -9.56
C VAL A 201 2.70 0.91 -8.33
N ALA A 202 2.22 -0.32 -8.55
CA ALA A 202 1.59 -1.20 -7.57
C ALA A 202 2.23 -2.61 -7.54
N ILE A 203 3.57 -2.66 -7.56
CA ILE A 203 4.38 -3.89 -7.63
C ILE A 203 4.68 -4.53 -6.28
N GLY A 204 3.95 -4.16 -5.26
CA GLY A 204 4.11 -4.63 -3.90
C GLY A 204 4.71 -3.59 -2.95
N ARG A 205 5.03 -4.04 -1.74
CA ARG A 205 5.54 -3.19 -0.66
C ARG A 205 6.87 -3.74 -0.13
N SER A 206 7.69 -2.86 0.42
CA SER A 206 8.94 -3.21 1.10
C SER A 206 8.84 -2.88 2.59
N PRO A 207 9.33 -3.75 3.48
CA PRO A 207 9.27 -3.51 4.92
C PRO A 207 10.11 -2.29 5.32
N LEU A 208 9.65 -1.54 6.33
CA LEU A 208 10.35 -0.39 6.89
C LEU A 208 11.25 -0.84 8.05
N THR A 209 12.37 -1.45 7.71
CA THR A 209 13.38 -1.99 8.66
C THR A 209 14.72 -1.31 8.52
N GLU A 210 14.85 -0.36 7.58
CA GLU A 210 16.07 0.40 7.39
C GLU A 210 16.24 1.45 8.50
N ASN A 211 17.46 1.60 9.01
CA ASN A 211 17.87 2.63 9.99
C ASN A 211 17.14 2.58 11.34
N ILE A 212 16.44 1.49 11.67
CA ILE A 212 15.78 1.31 12.97
C ILE A 212 16.67 0.63 14.03
N GLY A 213 17.96 0.39 13.75
CA GLY A 213 18.94 -0.10 14.73
C GLY A 213 19.05 -1.63 14.82
N LEU A 214 18.55 -2.40 13.85
CA LEU A 214 18.65 -3.87 13.86
C LEU A 214 20.10 -4.36 13.90
N GLY A 215 21.01 -3.68 13.18
CA GLY A 215 22.45 -4.01 13.23
C GLY A 215 23.08 -3.81 14.59
N ASP A 216 22.60 -2.84 15.38
CA ASP A 216 23.11 -2.54 16.72
C ASP A 216 22.80 -3.67 17.73
N ILE A 217 21.83 -4.52 17.41
CA ILE A 217 21.41 -5.71 18.18
C ILE A 217 21.69 -7.04 17.47
N SER A 218 22.52 -7.01 16.42
CA SER A 218 22.93 -8.20 15.65
C SER A 218 21.77 -8.96 14.98
N VAL A 219 20.64 -8.30 14.74
CA VAL A 219 19.51 -8.87 13.98
C VAL A 219 19.76 -8.64 12.50
N THR A 220 19.76 -9.73 11.73
CA THR A 220 19.85 -9.70 10.27
C THR A 220 18.48 -9.79 9.63
N THR A 221 18.33 -9.15 8.48
CA THR A 221 17.10 -9.19 7.68
C THR A 221 17.34 -9.98 6.39
N LYS A 222 16.30 -10.66 5.92
CA LYS A 222 16.28 -11.30 4.60
C LYS A 222 15.38 -10.48 3.68
N ASN A 223 15.95 -9.86 2.65
CA ASN A 223 15.23 -8.93 1.78
C ASN A 223 14.51 -7.78 2.55
N GLY A 224 15.08 -7.34 3.67
CA GLY A 224 14.50 -6.34 4.54
C GLY A 224 13.52 -6.89 5.60
N TYR A 225 13.07 -8.12 5.52
CA TYR A 225 12.14 -8.72 6.48
C TYR A 225 12.86 -9.27 7.71
N ILE A 226 12.17 -9.22 8.85
CA ILE A 226 12.64 -9.75 10.14
C ILE A 226 12.11 -11.17 10.34
N ASP A 227 12.98 -12.09 10.73
CA ASP A 227 12.57 -13.45 11.09
C ASP A 227 12.12 -13.49 12.56
N VAL A 228 10.95 -14.07 12.82
CA VAL A 228 10.35 -14.23 14.14
C VAL A 228 9.97 -15.68 14.42
N ASN A 229 9.85 -16.02 15.69
CA ASN A 229 9.12 -17.21 16.10
C ASN A 229 7.61 -16.93 15.92
N LEU A 230 6.96 -17.65 15.02
CA LEU A 230 5.55 -17.40 14.66
C LEU A 230 4.53 -17.71 15.78
N GLU A 231 4.94 -18.41 16.84
CA GLU A 231 4.06 -18.68 18.00
C GLU A 231 4.11 -17.54 19.03
N THR A 232 5.23 -16.81 19.11
CA THR A 232 5.46 -15.78 20.13
C THR A 232 5.72 -14.40 19.57
N MET A 233 5.84 -14.25 18.25
CA MET A 233 6.26 -13.04 17.55
C MET A 233 7.62 -12.48 18.00
N GLN A 234 8.39 -13.25 18.77
CA GLN A 234 9.73 -12.86 19.22
C GLN A 234 10.73 -12.87 18.05
N VAL A 235 11.51 -11.82 17.91
CA VAL A 235 12.57 -11.71 16.90
C VAL A 235 13.68 -12.73 17.19
N ILE A 236 14.02 -13.51 16.18
CA ILE A 236 15.03 -14.57 16.31
C ILE A 236 16.38 -13.97 16.72
N GLY A 237 16.99 -14.54 17.74
CA GLY A 237 18.29 -14.10 18.28
C GLY A 237 18.19 -13.00 19.34
N THR A 238 17.00 -12.56 19.72
CA THR A 238 16.77 -11.59 20.81
C THR A 238 15.98 -12.19 21.97
N LYS A 239 15.96 -11.51 23.12
CA LYS A 239 15.20 -11.94 24.30
C LYS A 239 13.92 -11.14 24.50
N ASN A 240 13.97 -9.85 24.23
CA ASN A 240 12.95 -8.88 24.64
C ASN A 240 12.37 -8.11 23.45
N ILE A 241 12.69 -8.51 22.21
CA ILE A 241 12.24 -7.80 21.02
C ILE A 241 11.25 -8.68 20.25
N PHE A 242 10.14 -8.09 19.89
CA PHE A 242 9.04 -8.70 19.15
C PHE A 242 8.80 -7.91 17.87
N ALA A 243 8.20 -8.53 16.86
CA ALA A 243 7.80 -7.85 15.65
C ALA A 243 6.45 -8.34 15.16
N ALA A 244 5.66 -7.45 14.53
CA ALA A 244 4.36 -7.76 13.97
C ALA A 244 4.09 -6.94 12.69
N GLY A 245 3.25 -7.47 11.82
CA GLY A 245 2.79 -6.81 10.60
C GLY A 245 3.77 -6.93 9.43
N ASP A 246 3.71 -5.99 8.53
CA ASP A 246 4.36 -6.02 7.21
C ASP A 246 5.87 -6.18 7.22
N ILE A 247 6.50 -6.10 8.38
CA ILE A 247 7.97 -6.21 8.54
C ILE A 247 8.45 -7.64 8.77
N ILE A 248 7.58 -8.60 9.08
CA ILE A 248 8.00 -9.97 9.34
C ILE A 248 8.02 -10.84 8.09
N SER A 249 8.95 -11.78 8.04
CA SER A 249 9.10 -12.69 6.92
C SER A 249 7.99 -13.76 6.91
N ASN A 250 7.61 -14.19 5.70
CA ASN A 250 6.65 -15.27 5.48
C ASN A 250 5.24 -15.01 6.05
N SER A 251 4.89 -13.74 6.31
CA SER A 251 3.54 -13.33 6.71
C SER A 251 2.88 -12.49 5.62
N PRO A 252 1.57 -12.66 5.38
CA PRO A 252 0.83 -11.82 4.47
C PRO A 252 0.80 -10.36 4.97
N GLN A 253 1.11 -9.41 4.09
CA GLN A 253 1.02 -7.97 4.39
C GLN A 253 -0.45 -7.52 4.40
N LEU A 254 -1.20 -7.93 5.42
CA LEU A 254 -2.63 -7.67 5.61
C LEU A 254 -2.90 -7.14 7.02
N ALA A 255 -3.69 -6.09 7.13
CA ALA A 255 -3.98 -5.43 8.41
C ALA A 255 -4.55 -6.39 9.48
N HIS A 256 -5.44 -7.32 9.08
CA HIS A 256 -6.02 -8.27 10.03
C HIS A 256 -5.03 -9.38 10.46
N VAL A 257 -4.04 -9.70 9.63
CA VAL A 257 -2.94 -10.60 10.01
C VAL A 257 -2.06 -9.91 11.04
N ALA A 258 -1.63 -8.67 10.77
CA ALA A 258 -0.86 -7.86 11.72
C ALA A 258 -1.58 -7.69 13.07
N PHE A 259 -2.92 -7.55 13.05
CA PHE A 259 -3.72 -7.48 14.27
C PHE A 259 -3.67 -8.82 15.05
N ALA A 260 -3.81 -9.95 14.37
CA ALA A 260 -3.71 -11.28 15.02
C ALA A 260 -2.32 -11.52 15.60
N GLU A 261 -1.25 -11.15 14.88
CA GLU A 261 0.14 -11.23 15.33
C GLU A 261 0.40 -10.38 16.58
N ALA A 262 -0.16 -9.18 16.63
CA ALA A 262 -0.02 -8.31 17.80
C ALA A 262 -0.79 -8.81 19.05
N MET A 263 -1.68 -9.78 18.90
CA MET A 263 -2.45 -10.40 19.99
C MET A 263 -1.85 -11.72 20.47
N SER A 264 -0.87 -12.28 19.74
CA SER A 264 -0.14 -13.51 20.12
C SER A 264 0.90 -13.23 21.20
#